data_eb73fdb0460939ad7b8f1a84db425182
#
_entry.id   eb73fdb0460939ad7b8f1a84db425182
#
_cell.length_a   1.000
_cell.length_b   1.000
_cell.length_c   1.000
_cell.angle_alpha   90.00
_cell.angle_beta   90.00
_cell.angle_gamma   90.00
#
_symmetry.space_group_name_H-M   'P 1'
#
loop_
_entity.id
_entity.type
_entity.pdbx_description
1 polymer ?
#
loop_
_entity_poly.entity_id
_entity_poly.type
_entity_poly.pdbx_seq_one_letter_code
_entity_poly.pdbx_strand_id
1 'polypeptide(L)'
;MKVSKTQVKENREKIVEKATQLFRNKGYDGVGIAELMSSAGFTHGGFYKHFTSKTDLVSITVKHGLEQVLKRIEGLNLTQFIQLYVSRTHRDNRDLGCTLTALSCDTARQPDEVKVEFEEGIEQLIQFIMNERAKQVSLETPELRKQAINILAQSVGAIALSRACPDQSVLSDEILESCKESLLKLAD
;
A
#
# COMPACT_ATOMS: atom_id res chain seq x y z
N MET A 1 -34.43 -8.08 -14.46
CA MET A 1 -33.63 -9.28 -14.10
C MET A 1 -33.08 -9.10 -12.70
N LYS A 2 -33.28 -10.07 -11.81
CA LYS A 2 -32.74 -10.00 -10.44
C LYS A 2 -31.25 -10.40 -10.53
N VAL A 3 -30.35 -9.50 -10.16
CA VAL A 3 -28.89 -9.78 -10.13
C VAL A 3 -28.63 -10.89 -9.12
N SER A 4 -27.83 -11.91 -9.46
CA SER A 4 -27.51 -13.02 -8.56
C SER A 4 -26.61 -12.53 -7.41
N LYS A 5 -26.61 -13.27 -6.27
CA LYS A 5 -25.71 -12.95 -5.14
C LYS A 5 -24.24 -12.98 -5.58
N THR A 6 -23.86 -13.91 -6.44
CA THR A 6 -22.51 -14.02 -7.01
C THR A 6 -22.16 -12.76 -7.81
N GLN A 7 -23.04 -12.30 -8.69
CA GLN A 7 -22.81 -11.10 -9.48
C GLN A 7 -22.70 -9.83 -8.61
N VAL A 8 -23.45 -9.75 -7.50
CA VAL A 8 -23.31 -8.63 -6.55
C VAL A 8 -21.93 -8.63 -5.90
N LYS A 9 -21.40 -9.80 -5.53
CA LYS A 9 -20.07 -9.96 -4.95
C LYS A 9 -18.98 -9.56 -5.96
N GLU A 10 -19.03 -10.09 -7.17
CA GLU A 10 -18.09 -9.76 -8.26
C GLU A 10 -18.09 -8.25 -8.58
N ASN A 11 -19.27 -7.64 -8.63
CA ASN A 11 -19.39 -6.20 -8.85
C ASN A 11 -18.73 -5.40 -7.73
N ARG A 12 -18.92 -5.80 -6.47
CA ARG A 12 -18.31 -5.16 -5.30
C ARG A 12 -16.78 -5.28 -5.34
N GLU A 13 -16.26 -6.45 -5.64
CA GLU A 13 -14.81 -6.70 -5.79
C GLU A 13 -14.21 -5.82 -6.89
N LYS A 14 -14.87 -5.70 -8.04
CA LYS A 14 -14.46 -4.83 -9.13
C LYS A 14 -14.43 -3.35 -8.73
N ILE A 15 -15.40 -2.89 -7.94
CA ILE A 15 -15.42 -1.52 -7.44
C ILE A 15 -14.26 -1.30 -6.46
N VAL A 16 -14.03 -2.24 -5.52
CA VAL A 16 -12.92 -2.15 -4.55
C VAL A 16 -11.57 -2.10 -5.26
N GLU A 17 -11.35 -2.96 -6.25
CA GLU A 17 -10.10 -2.97 -7.04
C GLU A 17 -9.85 -1.61 -7.71
N LYS A 18 -10.86 -1.07 -8.41
CA LYS A 18 -10.74 0.24 -9.09
C LYS A 18 -10.58 1.39 -8.11
N ALA A 19 -11.28 1.36 -6.98
CA ALA A 19 -11.15 2.35 -5.92
C ALA A 19 -9.74 2.35 -5.33
N THR A 20 -9.17 1.17 -5.07
CA THR A 20 -7.81 1.02 -4.55
C THR A 20 -6.78 1.68 -5.47
N GLN A 21 -6.87 1.44 -6.79
CA GLN A 21 -6.00 2.05 -7.79
C GLN A 21 -6.15 3.57 -7.83
N LEU A 22 -7.40 4.07 -7.87
CA LEU A 22 -7.68 5.50 -7.93
C LEU A 22 -7.21 6.25 -6.68
N PHE A 23 -7.45 5.69 -5.50
CA PHE A 23 -7.00 6.30 -4.25
C PHE A 23 -5.48 6.36 -4.16
N ARG A 24 -4.76 5.32 -4.57
CA ARG A 24 -3.29 5.36 -4.63
C ARG A 24 -2.76 6.44 -5.57
N ASN A 25 -3.46 6.71 -6.66
CA ASN A 25 -3.05 7.73 -7.63
C ASN A 25 -3.39 9.16 -7.21
N LYS A 26 -4.58 9.36 -6.60
CA LYS A 26 -5.18 10.69 -6.44
C LYS A 26 -5.42 11.09 -4.98
N GLY A 27 -5.14 10.19 -4.02
CA GLY A 27 -5.53 10.36 -2.63
C GLY A 27 -7.03 10.13 -2.40
N TYR A 28 -7.45 10.03 -1.14
CA TYR A 28 -8.86 9.79 -0.81
C TYR A 28 -9.76 10.97 -1.19
N ASP A 29 -9.30 12.20 -0.99
CA ASP A 29 -10.10 13.40 -1.26
C ASP A 29 -10.13 13.76 -2.74
N GLY A 30 -9.11 13.31 -3.50
CA GLY A 30 -9.01 13.55 -4.95
C GLY A 30 -9.97 12.72 -5.80
N VAL A 31 -10.75 11.78 -5.21
CA VAL A 31 -11.65 10.88 -5.94
C VAL A 31 -13.08 11.00 -5.41
N GLY A 32 -14.01 11.44 -6.26
CA GLY A 32 -15.44 11.46 -5.98
C GLY A 32 -16.12 10.12 -6.26
N ILE A 33 -17.26 9.84 -5.58
CA ILE A 33 -18.04 8.60 -5.77
C ILE A 33 -18.47 8.43 -7.23
N ALA A 34 -18.85 9.51 -7.90
CA ALA A 34 -19.29 9.45 -9.30
C ALA A 34 -18.16 8.98 -10.24
N GLU A 35 -16.96 9.53 -10.09
CA GLU A 35 -15.77 9.13 -10.85
C GLU A 35 -15.39 7.67 -10.58
N LEU A 36 -15.38 7.29 -9.30
CA LEU A 36 -15.05 5.94 -8.86
C LEU A 36 -15.98 4.90 -9.49
N MET A 37 -17.30 5.12 -9.38
CA MET A 37 -18.30 4.21 -9.92
C MET A 37 -18.23 4.15 -11.45
N SER A 38 -18.07 5.29 -12.11
CA SER A 38 -17.91 5.35 -13.57
C SER A 38 -16.67 4.57 -14.02
N SER A 39 -15.52 4.73 -13.34
CA SER A 39 -14.29 4.01 -13.67
C SER A 39 -14.40 2.50 -13.50
N ALA A 40 -15.27 2.03 -12.61
CA ALA A 40 -15.57 0.62 -12.41
C ALA A 40 -16.65 0.10 -13.37
N GLY A 41 -17.27 0.97 -14.18
CA GLY A 41 -18.34 0.62 -15.12
C GLY A 41 -19.74 0.57 -14.50
N PHE A 42 -19.96 1.33 -13.42
CA PHE A 42 -21.24 1.40 -12.70
C PHE A 42 -21.77 2.83 -12.64
N THR A 43 -23.07 2.97 -12.35
CA THR A 43 -23.70 4.27 -12.12
C THR A 43 -23.48 4.76 -10.70
N HIS A 44 -23.42 6.08 -10.48
CA HIS A 44 -23.31 6.70 -9.16
C HIS A 44 -24.36 6.15 -8.16
N GLY A 45 -25.62 6.02 -8.57
CA GLY A 45 -26.71 5.50 -7.72
C GLY A 45 -26.53 4.03 -7.29
N GLY A 46 -25.64 3.28 -7.95
CA GLY A 46 -25.29 1.91 -7.57
C GLY A 46 -24.41 1.82 -6.34
N PHE A 47 -23.73 2.90 -5.94
CA PHE A 47 -22.77 2.91 -4.83
C PHE A 47 -23.37 2.41 -3.51
N TYR A 48 -24.48 2.98 -3.10
CA TYR A 48 -25.15 2.67 -1.83
C TYR A 48 -25.78 1.27 -1.75
N LYS A 49 -25.73 0.50 -2.85
CA LYS A 49 -26.06 -0.94 -2.84
C LYS A 49 -24.90 -1.81 -2.34
N HIS A 50 -23.69 -1.27 -2.34
CA HIS A 50 -22.46 -1.99 -2.02
C HIS A 50 -21.74 -1.46 -0.78
N PHE A 51 -21.84 -0.15 -0.50
CA PHE A 51 -21.11 0.54 0.56
C PHE A 51 -22.02 1.51 1.31
N THR A 52 -21.83 1.64 2.61
CA THR A 52 -22.62 2.51 3.48
C THR A 52 -22.19 3.98 3.38
N SER A 53 -20.90 4.20 3.10
CA SER A 53 -20.30 5.53 2.97
C SER A 53 -19.02 5.47 2.14
N LYS A 54 -18.47 6.62 1.76
CA LYS A 54 -17.12 6.69 1.16
C LYS A 54 -16.06 6.20 2.13
N THR A 55 -16.19 6.49 3.42
CA THR A 55 -15.27 6.04 4.48
C THR A 55 -15.27 4.52 4.60
N ASP A 56 -16.45 3.88 4.56
CA ASP A 56 -16.58 2.41 4.51
C ASP A 56 -15.80 1.82 3.33
N LEU A 57 -15.95 2.40 2.13
CA LEU A 57 -15.15 1.97 0.98
C LEU A 57 -13.65 2.22 1.18
N VAL A 58 -13.25 3.35 1.77
CA VAL A 58 -11.84 3.67 2.05
C VAL A 58 -11.23 2.60 2.96
N SER A 59 -11.87 2.24 4.09
CA SER A 59 -11.41 1.16 4.98
C SER A 59 -11.22 -0.15 4.24
N ILE A 60 -12.19 -0.53 3.42
CA ILE A 60 -12.13 -1.75 2.62
C ILE A 60 -10.96 -1.71 1.61
N THR A 61 -10.73 -0.55 0.97
CA THR A 61 -9.63 -0.41 0.00
C THR A 61 -8.25 -0.41 0.65
N VAL A 62 -8.13 0.09 1.89
CA VAL A 62 -6.90 -0.02 2.68
C VAL A 62 -6.56 -1.50 2.89
N LYS A 63 -7.47 -2.25 3.47
CA LYS A 63 -7.30 -3.69 3.70
C LYS A 63 -6.96 -4.44 2.41
N HIS A 64 -7.77 -4.26 1.37
CA HIS A 64 -7.56 -4.90 0.07
C HIS A 64 -6.18 -4.56 -0.52
N GLY A 65 -5.78 -3.29 -0.46
CA GLY A 65 -4.51 -2.84 -0.99
C GLY A 65 -3.30 -3.39 -0.24
N LEU A 66 -3.42 -3.60 1.07
CA LEU A 66 -2.38 -4.19 1.90
C LEU A 66 -2.29 -5.71 1.68
N GLU A 67 -3.43 -6.41 1.56
CA GLU A 67 -3.47 -7.81 1.15
C GLU A 67 -2.79 -8.04 -0.21
N GLN A 68 -2.98 -7.14 -1.18
CA GLN A 68 -2.29 -7.19 -2.47
C GLN A 68 -0.76 -7.09 -2.32
N VAL A 69 -0.27 -6.21 -1.43
CA VAL A 69 1.17 -6.07 -1.16
C VAL A 69 1.72 -7.35 -0.54
N LEU A 70 1.06 -7.87 0.51
CA LEU A 70 1.49 -9.09 1.19
C LEU A 70 1.54 -10.29 0.24
N LYS A 71 0.53 -10.45 -0.62
CA LYS A 71 0.51 -11.48 -1.65
C LYS A 71 1.66 -11.33 -2.66
N ARG A 72 2.02 -10.09 -3.00
CA ARG A 72 3.12 -9.82 -3.95
C ARG A 72 4.49 -10.14 -3.38
N ILE A 73 4.68 -9.97 -2.07
CA ILE A 73 5.94 -10.23 -1.39
C ILE A 73 6.02 -11.64 -0.81
N GLU A 74 4.97 -12.44 -0.91
CA GLU A 74 4.94 -13.83 -0.47
C GLU A 74 6.07 -14.62 -1.14
N GLY A 75 6.86 -15.32 -0.31
CA GLY A 75 8.02 -16.10 -0.77
C GLY A 75 9.29 -15.30 -1.07
N LEU A 76 9.27 -13.99 -1.01
CA LEU A 76 10.47 -13.19 -1.14
C LEU A 76 11.29 -13.21 0.16
N ASN A 77 12.62 -13.24 0.03
CA ASN A 77 13.51 -12.93 1.15
C ASN A 77 13.66 -11.41 1.33
N LEU A 78 14.31 -10.98 2.42
CA LEU A 78 14.45 -9.56 2.77
C LEU A 78 15.17 -8.75 1.67
N THR A 79 16.23 -9.28 1.10
CA THR A 79 16.99 -8.66 0.00
C THR A 79 16.10 -8.44 -1.22
N GLN A 80 15.34 -9.45 -1.61
CA GLN A 80 14.40 -9.37 -2.74
C GLN A 80 13.27 -8.36 -2.47
N PHE A 81 12.74 -8.35 -1.24
CA PHE A 81 11.76 -7.35 -0.82
C PHE A 81 12.31 -5.93 -0.97
N ILE A 82 13.52 -5.64 -0.44
CA ILE A 82 14.14 -4.32 -0.53
C ILE A 82 14.35 -3.92 -1.99
N GLN A 83 14.87 -4.82 -2.82
CA GLN A 83 15.11 -4.56 -4.25
C GLN A 83 13.82 -4.26 -5.01
N LEU A 84 12.75 -4.99 -4.73
CA LEU A 84 11.44 -4.76 -5.32
C LEU A 84 10.82 -3.45 -4.82
N TYR A 85 10.86 -3.23 -3.50
CA TYR A 85 10.16 -2.12 -2.86
C TYR A 85 10.84 -0.79 -3.14
N VAL A 86 12.16 -0.68 -2.92
CA VAL A 86 12.94 0.55 -3.16
C VAL A 86 13.46 0.55 -4.59
N SER A 87 12.56 0.75 -5.55
CA SER A 87 12.85 0.70 -6.97
C SER A 87 12.15 1.81 -7.75
N ARG A 88 12.74 2.17 -8.89
CA ARG A 88 12.13 3.11 -9.84
C ARG A 88 10.78 2.59 -10.34
N THR A 89 10.66 1.29 -10.60
CA THR A 89 9.41 0.66 -11.02
C THR A 89 8.31 0.86 -9.98
N HIS A 90 8.59 0.67 -8.68
CA HIS A 90 7.60 0.92 -7.62
C HIS A 90 7.28 2.41 -7.47
N ARG A 91 8.29 3.27 -7.60
CA ARG A 91 8.11 4.72 -7.57
C ARG A 91 7.13 5.20 -8.64
N ASP A 92 7.28 4.73 -9.86
CA ASP A 92 6.54 5.23 -11.02
C ASP A 92 5.14 4.61 -11.16
N ASN A 93 4.95 3.36 -10.76
CA ASN A 93 3.65 2.66 -10.81
C ASN A 93 2.85 2.86 -9.51
N ARG A 94 2.30 4.06 -9.31
CA ARG A 94 1.59 4.42 -8.06
C ARG A 94 0.35 3.56 -7.81
N ASP A 95 -0.45 3.33 -8.84
CA ASP A 95 -1.72 2.59 -8.78
C ASP A 95 -1.54 1.10 -8.42
N LEU A 96 -0.41 0.52 -8.82
CA LEU A 96 -0.02 -0.85 -8.51
C LEU A 96 0.93 -0.95 -7.30
N GLY A 97 1.36 0.18 -6.75
CA GLY A 97 2.31 0.28 -5.65
C GLY A 97 1.74 -0.08 -4.27
N CYS A 98 2.54 0.18 -3.25
CA CYS A 98 2.15 -0.04 -1.86
C CYS A 98 1.20 1.05 -1.36
N THR A 99 0.10 0.63 -0.73
CA THR A 99 -0.89 1.52 -0.10
C THR A 99 -0.25 2.40 0.98
N LEU A 100 0.70 1.85 1.78
CA LEU A 100 1.40 2.64 2.81
C LEU A 100 2.11 3.83 2.19
N THR A 101 2.92 3.62 1.16
CA THR A 101 3.68 4.69 0.51
C THR A 101 2.79 5.73 -0.17
N ALA A 102 1.66 5.28 -0.72
CA ALA A 102 0.76 6.16 -1.46
C ALA A 102 -0.13 7.01 -0.54
N LEU A 103 -0.56 6.47 0.61
CA LEU A 103 -1.71 7.00 1.35
C LEU A 103 -1.44 7.25 2.85
N SER A 104 -0.22 7.08 3.38
CA SER A 104 0.06 7.33 4.80
C SER A 104 -0.34 8.74 5.25
N CYS A 105 0.03 9.76 4.48
CA CYS A 105 -0.30 11.15 4.79
C CYS A 105 -1.80 11.43 4.66
N ASP A 106 -2.50 10.75 3.76
CA ASP A 106 -3.95 10.88 3.60
C ASP A 106 -4.68 10.17 4.74
N THR A 107 -4.22 8.97 5.12
CA THR A 107 -4.77 8.18 6.23
C THR A 107 -4.68 8.93 7.56
N ALA A 108 -3.63 9.71 7.78
CA ALA A 108 -3.47 10.51 9.01
C ALA A 108 -4.64 11.50 9.24
N ARG A 109 -5.36 11.89 8.19
CA ARG A 109 -6.53 12.78 8.23
C ARG A 109 -7.87 12.05 8.20
N GLN A 110 -7.86 10.71 8.15
CA GLN A 110 -9.08 9.90 8.13
C GLN A 110 -9.58 9.57 9.54
N PRO A 111 -10.85 9.17 9.69
CA PRO A 111 -11.39 8.62 10.93
C PRO A 111 -10.62 7.39 11.41
N ASP A 112 -10.73 7.09 12.70
CA ASP A 112 -9.97 6.02 13.35
C ASP A 112 -10.28 4.62 12.77
N GLU A 113 -11.49 4.39 12.26
CA GLU A 113 -11.85 3.14 11.58
C GLU A 113 -10.95 2.84 10.35
N VAL A 114 -10.51 3.88 9.62
CA VAL A 114 -9.57 3.74 8.51
C VAL A 114 -8.15 3.53 9.02
N LYS A 115 -7.77 4.25 10.09
CA LYS A 115 -6.43 4.15 10.70
C LYS A 115 -6.17 2.77 11.29
N VAL A 116 -7.19 2.13 11.88
CA VAL A 116 -7.08 0.76 12.42
C VAL A 116 -6.72 -0.24 11.32
N GLU A 117 -7.42 -0.22 10.19
CA GLU A 117 -7.08 -1.09 9.04
C GLU A 117 -5.66 -0.81 8.50
N PHE A 118 -5.25 0.45 8.55
CA PHE A 118 -3.90 0.85 8.11
C PHE A 118 -2.82 0.38 9.07
N GLU A 119 -3.06 0.48 10.39
CA GLU A 119 -2.20 -0.02 11.47
C GLU A 119 -2.02 -1.54 11.36
N GLU A 120 -3.11 -2.29 11.15
CA GLU A 120 -3.03 -3.73 10.93
C GLU A 120 -2.12 -4.11 9.77
N GLY A 121 -2.21 -3.36 8.66
CA GLY A 121 -1.33 -3.59 7.51
C GLY A 121 0.13 -3.23 7.75
N ILE A 122 0.42 -2.18 8.52
CA ILE A 122 1.77 -1.84 8.98
C ILE A 122 2.32 -3.01 9.80
N GLU A 123 1.56 -3.52 10.76
CA GLU A 123 1.96 -4.62 11.63
C GLU A 123 2.27 -5.89 10.83
N GLN A 124 1.45 -6.23 9.85
CA GLN A 124 1.67 -7.39 8.99
C GLN A 124 2.98 -7.27 8.18
N LEU A 125 3.31 -6.08 7.67
CA LEU A 125 4.57 -5.84 6.97
C LEU A 125 5.78 -5.86 7.92
N ILE A 126 5.65 -5.31 9.12
CA ILE A 126 6.68 -5.44 10.17
C ILE A 126 6.93 -6.91 10.48
N GLN A 127 5.87 -7.69 10.66
CA GLN A 127 5.98 -9.13 10.96
C GLN A 127 6.65 -9.90 9.80
N PHE A 128 6.32 -9.58 8.54
CA PHE A 128 7.01 -10.16 7.39
C PHE A 128 8.52 -9.87 7.45
N ILE A 129 8.92 -8.61 7.67
CA ILE A 129 10.34 -8.22 7.73
C ILE A 129 11.04 -8.88 8.91
N MET A 130 10.40 -8.96 10.09
CA MET A 130 10.93 -9.67 11.26
C MET A 130 11.20 -11.14 10.95
N ASN A 131 10.25 -11.83 10.31
CA ASN A 131 10.38 -13.23 9.96
C ASN A 131 11.54 -13.48 8.98
N GLU A 132 11.70 -12.61 7.98
CA GLU A 132 12.80 -12.73 7.03
C GLU A 132 14.14 -12.40 7.67
N ARG A 133 14.20 -11.39 8.54
CA ARG A 133 15.43 -11.02 9.25
C ARG A 133 15.86 -12.09 10.26
N ALA A 134 14.93 -12.71 10.96
CA ALA A 134 15.21 -13.79 11.91
C ALA A 134 15.87 -15.03 11.27
N LYS A 135 15.75 -15.21 9.94
CA LYS A 135 16.45 -16.28 9.22
C LYS A 135 17.96 -15.99 9.04
N GLN A 136 18.37 -14.74 9.18
CA GLN A 136 19.73 -14.27 8.89
C GLN A 136 20.53 -13.97 10.16
N VAL A 137 19.87 -13.55 11.22
CA VAL A 137 20.49 -13.13 12.48
C VAL A 137 19.83 -13.74 13.69
N SER A 138 20.62 -13.98 14.72
CA SER A 138 20.13 -14.41 16.04
C SER A 138 20.02 -13.18 16.95
N LEU A 139 18.84 -12.56 16.95
CA LEU A 139 18.54 -11.38 17.78
C LEU A 139 17.30 -11.65 18.63
N GLU A 140 17.21 -10.97 19.77
CA GLU A 140 16.02 -10.94 20.60
C GLU A 140 14.85 -10.27 19.86
N THR A 141 13.63 -10.72 20.11
CA THR A 141 12.41 -10.24 19.46
C THR A 141 12.26 -8.71 19.49
N PRO A 142 12.54 -7.97 20.59
CA PRO A 142 12.44 -6.52 20.62
C PRO A 142 13.40 -5.83 19.63
N GLU A 143 14.62 -6.35 19.47
CA GLU A 143 15.60 -5.79 18.55
C GLU A 143 15.27 -6.09 17.09
N LEU A 144 14.78 -7.31 16.80
CA LEU A 144 14.24 -7.66 15.48
C LEU A 144 13.10 -6.72 15.07
N ARG A 145 12.16 -6.45 16.00
CA ARG A 145 11.05 -5.53 15.74
C ARG A 145 11.52 -4.11 15.44
N LYS A 146 12.47 -3.61 16.22
CA LYS A 146 13.07 -2.29 16.01
C LYS A 146 13.74 -2.18 14.64
N GLN A 147 14.51 -3.20 14.24
CA GLN A 147 15.10 -3.26 12.90
C GLN A 147 14.04 -3.31 11.80
N ALA A 148 12.99 -4.11 11.97
CA ALA A 148 11.91 -4.21 11.00
C ALA A 148 11.16 -2.88 10.81
N ILE A 149 10.89 -2.15 11.89
CA ILE A 149 10.29 -0.81 11.85
C ILE A 149 11.20 0.15 11.06
N ASN A 150 12.50 0.14 11.33
CA ASN A 150 13.46 1.00 10.65
C ASN A 150 13.54 0.69 9.14
N ILE A 151 13.58 -0.60 8.77
CA ILE A 151 13.58 -1.04 7.38
C ILE A 151 12.31 -0.59 6.66
N LEU A 152 11.14 -0.80 7.27
CA LEU A 152 9.87 -0.39 6.67
C LEU A 152 9.78 1.13 6.52
N ALA A 153 10.10 1.88 7.59
CA ALA A 153 10.03 3.34 7.57
C ALA A 153 10.98 3.94 6.53
N GLN A 154 12.22 3.44 6.43
CA GLN A 154 13.18 3.89 5.42
C GLN A 154 12.71 3.54 4.01
N SER A 155 12.16 2.34 3.79
CA SER A 155 11.63 1.91 2.49
C SER A 155 10.47 2.79 2.03
N VAL A 156 9.50 3.05 2.91
CA VAL A 156 8.35 3.92 2.64
C VAL A 156 8.82 5.36 2.38
N GLY A 157 9.70 5.88 3.24
CA GLY A 157 10.26 7.23 3.13
C GLY A 157 11.02 7.46 1.83
N ALA A 158 11.85 6.49 1.41
CA ALA A 158 12.60 6.56 0.16
C ALA A 158 11.69 6.76 -1.05
N ILE A 159 10.63 5.94 -1.16
CA ILE A 159 9.66 6.05 -2.27
C ILE A 159 8.86 7.35 -2.17
N ALA A 160 8.41 7.74 -0.97
CA ALA A 160 7.63 8.96 -0.78
C ALA A 160 8.43 10.22 -1.17
N LEU A 161 9.68 10.33 -0.71
CA LEU A 161 10.56 11.45 -1.03
C LEU A 161 10.93 11.47 -2.52
N SER A 162 11.26 10.32 -3.09
CA SER A 162 11.55 10.20 -4.52
C SER A 162 10.36 10.62 -5.39
N ARG A 163 9.12 10.28 -4.99
CA ARG A 163 7.88 10.71 -5.68
C ARG A 163 7.60 12.20 -5.55
N ALA A 164 8.10 12.86 -4.51
CA ALA A 164 7.96 14.30 -4.33
C ALA A 164 8.91 15.11 -5.24
N CYS A 165 9.92 14.47 -5.82
CA CYS A 165 10.82 15.09 -6.80
C CYS A 165 10.20 14.99 -8.22
N PRO A 166 10.60 15.90 -9.15
CA PRO A 166 10.29 15.76 -10.57
C PRO A 166 10.74 14.40 -11.13
N ASP A 167 10.05 13.89 -12.15
CA ASP A 167 10.29 12.54 -12.66
C ASP A 167 11.71 12.29 -13.20
N GLN A 168 12.37 13.33 -13.70
CA GLN A 168 13.75 13.27 -14.21
C GLN A 168 14.77 13.88 -13.25
N SER A 169 14.44 14.02 -11.97
CA SER A 169 15.34 14.57 -10.98
C SER A 169 16.43 13.57 -10.60
N VAL A 170 17.69 14.02 -10.70
CA VAL A 170 18.85 13.26 -10.21
C VAL A 170 18.69 12.92 -8.73
N LEU A 171 18.22 13.88 -7.92
CA LEU A 171 17.96 13.66 -6.50
C LEU A 171 16.94 12.52 -6.25
N SER A 172 15.94 12.38 -7.12
CA SER A 172 14.95 11.28 -7.03
C SER A 172 15.62 9.91 -7.09
N ASP A 173 16.60 9.75 -7.98
CA ASP A 173 17.34 8.49 -8.15
C ASP A 173 18.38 8.31 -7.03
N GLU A 174 19.09 9.38 -6.62
CA GLU A 174 20.03 9.36 -5.49
C GLU A 174 19.33 8.90 -4.18
N ILE A 175 18.12 9.37 -3.91
CA ILE A 175 17.32 8.93 -2.74
C ILE A 175 17.08 7.42 -2.80
N LEU A 176 16.63 6.91 -3.95
CA LEU A 176 16.35 5.48 -4.10
C LEU A 176 17.60 4.63 -3.95
N GLU A 177 18.69 5.02 -4.60
CA GLU A 177 19.96 4.28 -4.54
C GLU A 177 20.55 4.27 -3.15
N SER A 178 20.71 5.44 -2.53
CA SER A 178 21.30 5.58 -1.20
C SER A 178 20.50 4.81 -0.14
N CYS A 179 19.17 4.92 -0.16
CA CYS A 179 18.33 4.18 0.79
C CYS A 179 18.38 2.66 0.54
N LYS A 180 18.35 2.24 -0.73
CA LYS A 180 18.44 0.82 -1.09
C LYS A 180 19.78 0.20 -0.67
N GLU A 181 20.90 0.87 -0.93
CA GLU A 181 22.23 0.41 -0.51
C GLU A 181 22.33 0.28 1.02
N SER A 182 21.82 1.27 1.74
CA SER A 182 21.78 1.24 3.21
C SER A 182 20.95 0.06 3.74
N LEU A 183 19.78 -0.19 3.15
CA LEU A 183 18.90 -1.28 3.54
C LEU A 183 19.47 -2.66 3.19
N LEU A 184 20.14 -2.80 2.04
CA LEU A 184 20.77 -4.07 1.65
C LEU A 184 21.91 -4.45 2.59
N LYS A 185 22.72 -3.48 3.08
CA LYS A 185 23.74 -3.73 4.13
C LYS A 185 23.14 -4.24 5.46
N LEU A 186 21.88 -3.95 5.71
CA LEU A 186 21.17 -4.50 6.88
C LEU A 186 20.59 -5.90 6.59
N ALA A 187 20.42 -6.25 5.31
CA ALA A 187 19.84 -7.52 4.90
C ALA A 187 20.89 -8.62 4.64
N ASP A 188 22.17 -8.28 4.68
CA ASP A 188 23.32 -9.19 4.64
C ASP A 188 23.73 -9.54 6.08
#